data_87c130d38d96e0b16c2b1d7e7d3a466a
#
_entry.id   87c130d38d96e0b16c2b1d7e7d3a466a
#
_cell.length_a   1.000
_cell.length_b   1.000
_cell.length_c   1.000
_cell.angle_alpha   90.00
_cell.angle_beta   90.00
_cell.angle_gamma   90.00
#
_symmetry.space_group_name_H-M   'P 1'
#
loop_
_entity.id
_entity.type
_entity.pdbx_description
1 polymer ?
#
loop_
_entity_poly.entity_id
_entity_poly.type
_entity_poly.pdbx_seq_one_letter_code
_entity_poly.pdbx_strand_id
1 'polypeptide(L)'
;MSALQIVWFKRDLRIVDHRPLIEASKRGPVLPLYVVETRLWQQPDSSRRQWLFCRESLLDLQRALATLGQPLVLRSGDVVEVLERARRQFGIDALWSHEETGNGWTYQRDKRVGAWAKQHGICWVEIPQFGVTRRLKSRNGWAKRWEEQMAEPITQPPTSLSRLDGLDPGKIPDLPPGAIAPDPCPHRQLGGRRQGELEFRDFLNQRVERYCRSISSPNKAFTGCSRLSAYLTWGCLSMREVLQQSRIVKGRGVNSFGSRLHWHCHFIQKLEDEPSIEFQDFHPLMRGLRDFDRVKLQAWAEGRTGVPFVDACMRALRAHGWINFRMRAMLMSFASYNLWLPWRQSGLHLARQFVDYEPGIHWSQCQMQSGSTSINTIRIYNPIKQGRDHDPEGLFIRHWCPELRDVPEIYIHEPWELGGGMPSPIVEVTASMQEAKNRIWSIRRSAGFDRHADAIQQKHGSRKAGMKPSGSRPTSRRRRKASQTDPRLQQLSFDL
;
A
#
# COMPACT_ATOMS: atom_id res chain seq x y z
N MET A 1 34.30 6.75 26.94
CA MET A 1 33.75 5.86 25.91
C MET A 1 32.90 6.70 24.98
N SER A 2 33.07 6.58 23.67
CA SER A 2 32.21 7.32 22.71
C SER A 2 30.77 6.85 22.85
N ALA A 3 29.84 7.78 22.86
CA ALA A 3 28.43 7.55 23.13
C ALA A 3 27.75 6.70 22.01
N LEU A 4 27.17 5.58 22.34
CA LEU A 4 26.56 4.63 21.41
C LEU A 4 25.32 5.22 20.75
N GLN A 5 25.26 5.18 19.43
CA GLN A 5 24.12 5.58 18.61
C GLN A 5 23.37 4.34 18.15
N ILE A 6 22.09 4.20 18.48
CA ILE A 6 21.26 3.10 17.92
C ILE A 6 20.52 3.63 16.70
N VAL A 7 20.67 2.93 15.57
CA VAL A 7 19.83 3.15 14.37
C VAL A 7 18.82 1.99 14.29
N TRP A 8 17.56 2.31 14.60
CA TRP A 8 16.48 1.34 14.60
C TRP A 8 15.81 1.28 13.22
N PHE A 9 16.13 0.24 12.45
CA PHE A 9 15.51 -0.06 11.17
C PHE A 9 14.12 -0.65 11.37
N LYS A 10 13.17 -0.19 10.55
CA LYS A 10 11.78 -0.63 10.53
C LYS A 10 11.37 -1.06 9.11
N ARG A 11 10.73 -0.17 8.35
CA ARG A 11 10.38 -0.33 6.93
C ARG A 11 11.25 0.56 6.05
N ASP A 12 12.54 0.52 6.25
CA ASP A 12 13.56 1.35 5.61
C ASP A 12 14.85 0.54 5.34
N LEU A 13 14.68 -0.68 4.78
CA LEU A 13 15.68 -1.74 4.69
C LEU A 13 16.73 -1.45 3.59
N ARG A 14 17.49 -0.34 3.76
CA ARG A 14 18.55 0.12 2.86
C ARG A 14 19.63 0.90 3.63
N ILE A 15 20.77 1.12 2.99
CA ILE A 15 21.84 2.01 3.50
C ILE A 15 21.96 3.32 2.68
N VAL A 16 21.52 3.31 1.41
CA VAL A 16 21.52 4.49 0.54
C VAL A 16 20.29 5.35 0.86
N ASP A 17 20.45 6.67 0.86
CA ASP A 17 19.40 7.64 1.23
C ASP A 17 18.77 7.31 2.61
N HIS A 18 19.62 6.89 3.56
CA HIS A 18 19.23 6.54 4.91
C HIS A 18 19.79 7.53 5.92
N ARG A 19 19.15 8.70 6.02
CA ARG A 19 19.61 9.81 6.86
C ARG A 19 19.86 9.43 8.32
N PRO A 20 19.00 8.64 9.01
CA PRO A 20 19.28 8.22 10.38
C PRO A 20 20.63 7.52 10.54
N LEU A 21 21.02 6.65 9.58
CA LEU A 21 22.31 5.97 9.62
C LEU A 21 23.48 6.96 9.48
N ILE A 22 23.35 7.90 8.57
CA ILE A 22 24.40 8.89 8.27
C ILE A 22 24.58 9.85 9.43
N GLU A 23 23.50 10.39 9.97
CA GLU A 23 23.57 11.34 11.07
C GLU A 23 24.04 10.68 12.38
N ALA A 24 23.65 9.44 12.62
CA ALA A 24 24.15 8.64 13.74
C ALA A 24 25.66 8.40 13.63
N SER A 25 26.15 8.01 12.44
CA SER A 25 27.58 7.69 12.22
C SER A 25 28.53 8.88 12.43
N LYS A 26 28.04 10.10 12.29
CA LYS A 26 28.80 11.32 12.57
C LYS A 26 28.97 11.60 14.06
N ARG A 27 28.16 10.96 14.92
CA ARG A 27 28.16 11.23 16.39
C ARG A 27 28.86 10.19 17.21
N GLY A 28 29.01 8.97 16.71
CA GLY A 28 29.71 7.91 17.44
C GLY A 28 29.52 6.54 16.82
N PRO A 29 29.95 5.49 17.51
CA PRO A 29 29.73 4.10 17.09
C PRO A 29 28.24 3.81 16.92
N VAL A 30 27.89 3.13 15.82
CA VAL A 30 26.50 2.85 15.46
C VAL A 30 26.17 1.39 15.71
N LEU A 31 25.08 1.12 16.42
CA LEU A 31 24.45 -0.18 16.51
C LEU A 31 23.23 -0.18 15.56
N PRO A 32 23.35 -0.75 14.35
CA PRO A 32 22.22 -0.92 13.46
C PRO A 32 21.33 -2.05 13.96
N LEU A 33 20.13 -1.74 14.40
CA LEU A 33 19.20 -2.65 15.07
C LEU A 33 17.97 -2.91 14.25
N TYR A 34 17.60 -4.18 14.08
CA TYR A 34 16.26 -4.58 13.66
C TYR A 34 15.62 -5.50 14.71
N VAL A 35 14.38 -5.22 15.08
CA VAL A 35 13.64 -6.04 16.04
C VAL A 35 12.54 -6.80 15.31
N VAL A 36 12.60 -8.13 15.39
CA VAL A 36 11.51 -9.01 14.92
C VAL A 36 10.43 -9.03 16.00
N GLU A 37 9.47 -8.16 15.85
CA GLU A 37 8.40 -7.96 16.84
C GLU A 37 7.28 -8.99 16.62
N THR A 38 7.26 -10.03 17.45
CA THR A 38 6.29 -11.15 17.37
C THR A 38 4.84 -10.65 17.29
N ARG A 39 4.48 -9.67 18.11
CA ARG A 39 3.11 -9.13 18.15
C ARG A 39 2.73 -8.37 16.89
N LEU A 40 3.69 -7.76 16.18
CA LEU A 40 3.45 -7.15 14.87
C LEU A 40 3.07 -8.21 13.84
N TRP A 41 3.82 -9.30 13.80
CA TRP A 41 3.58 -10.39 12.85
C TRP A 41 2.34 -11.23 13.16
N GLN A 42 1.79 -11.08 14.36
CA GLN A 42 0.49 -11.65 14.77
C GLN A 42 -0.70 -10.74 14.48
N GLN A 43 -0.46 -9.51 13.97
CA GLN A 43 -1.58 -8.64 13.61
C GLN A 43 -2.41 -9.23 12.46
N PRO A 44 -3.73 -8.96 12.42
CA PRO A 44 -4.64 -9.56 11.45
C PRO A 44 -4.37 -9.16 10.00
N ASP A 45 -3.58 -8.12 9.77
CA ASP A 45 -3.14 -7.62 8.46
C ASP A 45 -1.75 -8.13 8.04
N SER A 46 -1.08 -8.90 8.90
CA SER A 46 0.22 -9.52 8.62
C SER A 46 0.09 -10.89 7.96
N SER A 47 1.11 -11.29 7.17
CA SER A 47 1.12 -12.58 6.50
C SER A 47 2.54 -13.13 6.27
N ARG A 48 2.62 -14.46 6.02
CA ARG A 48 3.89 -15.13 5.75
C ARG A 48 4.59 -14.61 4.51
N ARG A 49 3.85 -14.28 3.44
CA ARG A 49 4.43 -13.73 2.20
C ARG A 49 5.10 -12.37 2.41
N GLN A 50 4.54 -11.55 3.30
CA GLN A 50 5.14 -10.27 3.71
C GLN A 50 6.41 -10.50 4.51
N TRP A 51 6.39 -11.45 5.47
CA TRP A 51 7.59 -11.80 6.23
C TRP A 51 8.71 -12.31 5.32
N LEU A 52 8.41 -13.20 4.38
CA LEU A 52 9.43 -13.74 3.48
C LEU A 52 10.11 -12.65 2.66
N PHE A 53 9.35 -11.67 2.18
CA PHE A 53 9.93 -10.51 1.48
C PHE A 53 10.78 -9.64 2.43
N CYS A 54 10.29 -9.37 3.63
CA CYS A 54 11.03 -8.65 4.67
C CYS A 54 12.33 -9.38 5.04
N ARG A 55 12.27 -10.70 5.26
CA ARG A 55 13.42 -11.55 5.58
C ARG A 55 14.51 -11.48 4.51
N GLU A 56 14.15 -11.58 3.26
CA GLU A 56 15.06 -11.45 2.13
C GLU A 56 15.71 -10.06 2.08
N SER A 57 14.91 -9.02 2.37
CA SER A 57 15.39 -7.64 2.46
C SER A 57 16.34 -7.43 3.65
N LEU A 58 16.09 -8.08 4.77
CA LEU A 58 17.00 -8.06 5.94
C LEU A 58 18.32 -8.77 5.64
N LEU A 59 18.29 -9.91 4.92
CA LEU A 59 19.52 -10.60 4.50
C LEU A 59 20.39 -9.72 3.57
N ASP A 60 19.74 -8.95 2.69
CA ASP A 60 20.45 -8.02 1.81
C ASP A 60 21.01 -6.83 2.59
N LEU A 61 20.23 -6.24 3.50
CA LEU A 61 20.67 -5.17 4.39
C LEU A 61 21.82 -5.60 5.30
N GLN A 62 21.77 -6.83 5.83
CA GLN A 62 22.83 -7.40 6.67
C GLN A 62 24.18 -7.46 5.93
N ARG A 63 24.15 -7.90 4.66
CA ARG A 63 25.34 -7.91 3.80
C ARG A 63 25.86 -6.48 3.56
N ALA A 64 24.96 -5.56 3.23
CA ALA A 64 25.32 -4.16 2.97
C ALA A 64 25.93 -3.47 4.20
N LEU A 65 25.40 -3.69 5.38
CA LEU A 65 25.97 -3.15 6.63
C LEU A 65 27.31 -3.81 7.00
N ALA A 66 27.45 -5.11 6.77
CA ALA A 66 28.71 -5.83 7.00
C ALA A 66 29.85 -5.26 6.14
N THR A 67 29.60 -4.82 4.90
CA THR A 67 30.64 -4.16 4.08
C THR A 67 31.07 -2.81 4.61
N LEU A 68 30.25 -2.15 5.45
CA LEU A 68 30.60 -0.94 6.15
C LEU A 68 31.39 -1.18 7.46
N GLY A 69 31.57 -2.44 7.87
CA GLY A 69 32.32 -2.83 9.06
C GLY A 69 31.46 -3.22 10.27
N GLN A 70 30.19 -2.83 10.33
CA GLN A 70 29.28 -3.13 11.44
C GLN A 70 28.04 -3.90 10.94
N PRO A 71 27.88 -5.19 11.29
CA PRO A 71 26.72 -5.97 10.83
C PRO A 71 25.41 -5.51 11.48
N LEU A 72 24.30 -5.77 10.81
CA LEU A 72 22.96 -5.60 11.37
C LEU A 72 22.77 -6.50 12.61
N VAL A 73 22.32 -5.90 13.69
CA VAL A 73 21.98 -6.61 14.93
C VAL A 73 20.48 -6.95 14.93
N LEU A 74 20.18 -8.22 15.05
CA LEU A 74 18.81 -8.72 15.10
C LEU A 74 18.45 -9.19 16.51
N ARG A 75 17.28 -8.79 16.95
CA ARG A 75 16.66 -9.25 18.19
C ARG A 75 15.20 -9.59 17.93
N SER A 76 14.67 -10.53 18.69
CA SER A 76 13.24 -10.87 18.67
C SER A 76 12.59 -10.47 19.98
N GLY A 77 11.34 -9.98 19.93
CA GLY A 77 10.55 -9.62 21.10
C GLY A 77 9.97 -8.22 21.06
N ASP A 78 9.71 -7.64 22.21
CA ASP A 78 9.23 -6.27 22.35
C ASP A 78 10.40 -5.29 22.18
N VAL A 79 10.21 -4.27 21.33
CA VAL A 79 11.29 -3.31 21.02
C VAL A 79 11.73 -2.51 22.25
N VAL A 80 10.80 -2.15 23.16
CA VAL A 80 11.14 -1.41 24.38
C VAL A 80 12.05 -2.25 25.30
N GLU A 81 11.74 -3.54 25.43
CA GLU A 81 12.59 -4.47 26.20
C GLU A 81 13.97 -4.67 25.55
N VAL A 82 14.03 -4.72 24.22
CA VAL A 82 15.30 -4.83 23.50
C VAL A 82 16.15 -3.57 23.69
N LEU A 83 15.55 -2.40 23.56
CA LEU A 83 16.21 -1.11 23.78
C LEU A 83 16.69 -0.96 25.24
N GLU A 84 15.87 -1.39 26.20
CA GLU A 84 16.26 -1.34 27.63
C GLU A 84 17.45 -2.28 27.92
N ARG A 85 17.49 -3.48 27.34
CA ARG A 85 18.67 -4.36 27.47
C ARG A 85 19.91 -3.72 26.87
N ALA A 86 19.81 -3.13 25.69
CA ALA A 86 20.92 -2.42 25.04
C ALA A 86 21.40 -1.24 25.88
N ARG A 87 20.47 -0.47 26.49
CA ARG A 87 20.79 0.64 27.38
C ARG A 87 21.59 0.19 28.61
N ARG A 88 21.16 -0.90 29.24
CA ARG A 88 21.84 -1.44 30.43
C ARG A 88 23.23 -2.01 30.10
N GLN A 89 23.36 -2.62 28.94
CA GLN A 89 24.61 -3.29 28.56
C GLN A 89 25.68 -2.34 28.03
N PHE A 90 25.27 -1.36 27.20
CA PHE A 90 26.21 -0.55 26.45
C PHE A 90 26.10 0.97 26.77
N GLY A 91 25.02 1.40 27.43
CA GLY A 91 24.64 2.81 27.42
C GLY A 91 24.17 3.26 26.02
N ILE A 92 23.21 4.16 25.99
CA ILE A 92 22.68 4.72 24.72
C ILE A 92 22.72 6.24 24.85
N ASP A 93 23.34 6.91 23.88
CA ASP A 93 23.32 8.37 23.77
C ASP A 93 22.08 8.84 23.02
N ALA A 94 21.83 8.27 21.83
CA ALA A 94 20.64 8.58 21.07
C ALA A 94 20.09 7.39 20.30
N LEU A 95 18.77 7.43 20.07
CA LEU A 95 18.02 6.52 19.20
C LEU A 95 17.65 7.28 17.91
N TRP A 96 17.94 6.65 16.77
CA TRP A 96 17.68 7.20 15.44
C TRP A 96 16.76 6.28 14.66
N SER A 97 15.78 6.82 13.97
CA SER A 97 14.95 6.06 13.04
C SER A 97 14.34 6.96 11.98
N HIS A 98 13.84 6.36 10.90
CA HIS A 98 12.88 7.08 10.08
C HIS A 98 11.51 7.15 10.77
N GLU A 99 10.75 8.21 10.46
CA GLU A 99 9.32 8.27 10.75
C GLU A 99 8.61 7.10 10.06
N GLU A 100 7.61 6.52 10.71
CA GLU A 100 6.77 5.47 10.16
C GLU A 100 5.30 5.84 10.31
N THR A 101 4.53 5.74 9.22
CA THR A 101 3.08 5.81 9.24
C THR A 101 2.54 4.40 8.96
N GLY A 102 2.59 3.54 9.96
CA GLY A 102 2.15 2.15 9.87
C GLY A 102 0.71 1.94 10.34
N ASN A 103 0.38 0.69 10.73
CA ASN A 103 -0.93 0.36 11.30
C ASN A 103 -1.06 0.82 12.76
N GLY A 104 -2.25 0.67 13.35
CA GLY A 104 -2.51 1.11 14.72
C GLY A 104 -1.59 0.46 15.77
N TRP A 105 -1.14 -0.77 15.53
CA TRP A 105 -0.20 -1.45 16.42
C TRP A 105 1.17 -0.75 16.42
N THR A 106 1.74 -0.45 15.24
CA THR A 106 3.03 0.26 15.13
C THR A 106 2.95 1.67 15.68
N TYR A 107 1.83 2.35 15.49
CA TYR A 107 1.59 3.66 16.10
C TYR A 107 1.63 3.62 17.64
N GLN A 108 0.99 2.62 18.26
CA GLN A 108 1.05 2.45 19.73
C GLN A 108 2.44 2.01 20.21
N ARG A 109 3.14 1.18 19.44
CA ARG A 109 4.55 0.80 19.69
C ARG A 109 5.44 2.04 19.74
N ASP A 110 5.37 2.91 18.75
CA ASP A 110 6.21 4.11 18.69
C ASP A 110 5.92 5.06 19.85
N LYS A 111 4.66 5.17 20.30
CA LYS A 111 4.33 5.93 21.50
C LYS A 111 4.98 5.35 22.77
N ARG A 112 5.05 4.02 22.91
CA ARG A 112 5.74 3.36 24.03
C ARG A 112 7.24 3.60 23.98
N VAL A 113 7.86 3.51 22.78
CA VAL A 113 9.28 3.82 22.60
C VAL A 113 9.57 5.28 22.97
N GLY A 114 8.73 6.22 22.54
CA GLY A 114 8.86 7.64 22.90
C GLY A 114 8.75 7.90 24.40
N ALA A 115 7.83 7.23 25.08
CA ALA A 115 7.68 7.32 26.53
C ALA A 115 8.92 6.75 27.25
N TRP A 116 9.42 5.59 26.81
CA TRP A 116 10.65 4.98 27.34
C TRP A 116 11.88 5.88 27.14
N ALA A 117 12.06 6.40 25.94
CA ALA A 117 13.18 7.28 25.63
C ALA A 117 13.17 8.54 26.54
N LYS A 118 12.00 9.15 26.69
CA LYS A 118 11.82 10.32 27.59
C LYS A 118 12.12 9.96 29.06
N GLN A 119 11.66 8.80 29.54
CA GLN A 119 11.91 8.34 30.91
C GLN A 119 13.40 8.18 31.22
N HIS A 120 14.19 7.77 30.21
CA HIS A 120 15.63 7.54 30.39
C HIS A 120 16.51 8.67 29.88
N GLY A 121 15.95 9.80 29.50
CA GLY A 121 16.71 10.96 28.99
C GLY A 121 17.40 10.72 27.63
N ILE A 122 16.95 9.70 26.87
CA ILE A 122 17.50 9.36 25.56
C ILE A 122 16.87 10.24 24.51
N CYS A 123 17.69 10.89 23.69
CA CYS A 123 17.21 11.64 22.54
C CYS A 123 16.78 10.67 21.43
N TRP A 124 15.48 10.59 21.13
CA TRP A 124 15.00 9.85 19.96
C TRP A 124 14.77 10.82 18.79
N VAL A 125 15.60 10.68 17.75
CA VAL A 125 15.55 11.46 16.53
C VAL A 125 14.85 10.68 15.43
N GLU A 126 13.67 11.15 15.04
CA GLU A 126 12.93 10.61 13.91
C GLU A 126 13.08 11.52 12.69
N ILE A 127 13.48 10.95 11.54
CA ILE A 127 13.72 11.68 10.29
C ILE A 127 12.67 11.24 9.25
N PRO A 128 12.05 12.18 8.50
CA PRO A 128 11.09 11.83 7.45
C PRO A 128 11.68 10.88 6.39
N GLN A 129 10.96 9.83 6.06
CA GLN A 129 11.35 8.85 5.04
C GLN A 129 10.72 9.15 3.68
N PHE A 130 9.44 9.49 3.69
CA PHE A 130 8.62 9.80 2.52
C PHE A 130 8.22 11.27 2.52
N GLY A 131 7.50 11.70 1.48
CA GLY A 131 6.89 13.02 1.43
C GLY A 131 5.64 13.15 2.32
N VAL A 132 5.64 12.50 3.49
CA VAL A 132 4.59 12.59 4.52
C VAL A 132 5.04 13.62 5.56
N THR A 133 4.12 14.41 6.03
CA THR A 133 4.39 15.45 7.03
C THR A 133 3.61 15.17 8.30
N ARG A 134 4.27 14.89 9.40
CA ARG A 134 3.62 14.69 10.71
C ARG A 134 2.99 15.98 11.22
N ARG A 135 1.87 15.85 11.93
CA ARG A 135 1.11 16.97 12.54
C ARG A 135 0.74 18.05 11.53
N LEU A 136 0.38 17.65 10.32
CA LEU A 136 0.00 18.57 9.26
C LEU A 136 -1.30 19.31 9.62
N LYS A 137 -1.23 20.63 9.78
CA LYS A 137 -2.40 21.46 10.10
C LYS A 137 -3.34 21.65 8.91
N SER A 138 -2.81 21.66 7.69
CA SER A 138 -3.56 21.89 6.45
C SER A 138 -2.87 21.27 5.26
N ARG A 139 -3.66 20.71 4.34
CA ARG A 139 -3.18 20.19 3.05
C ARG A 139 -2.72 21.29 2.07
N ASN A 140 -2.96 22.56 2.39
CA ASN A 140 -2.50 23.67 1.55
C ASN A 140 -0.98 23.69 1.49
N GLY A 141 -0.41 23.79 0.28
CA GLY A 141 1.02 23.76 0.06
C GLY A 141 1.72 22.41 0.25
N TRP A 142 0.98 21.33 0.60
CA TRP A 142 1.58 20.01 0.80
C TRP A 142 2.31 19.51 -0.45
N ALA A 143 1.75 19.68 -1.64
CA ALA A 143 2.39 19.26 -2.88
C ALA A 143 3.73 20.00 -3.14
N LYS A 144 3.82 21.28 -2.78
CA LYS A 144 5.05 22.05 -2.89
C LYS A 144 6.11 21.49 -1.92
N ARG A 145 5.75 21.28 -0.66
CA ARG A 145 6.68 20.67 0.33
C ARG A 145 7.14 19.29 -0.10
N TRP A 146 6.23 18.48 -0.68
CA TRP A 146 6.59 17.17 -1.22
C TRP A 146 7.64 17.29 -2.33
N GLU A 147 7.48 18.21 -3.28
CA GLU A 147 8.46 18.47 -4.35
C GLU A 147 9.80 18.95 -3.78
N GLU A 148 9.80 19.86 -2.81
CA GLU A 148 11.00 20.36 -2.13
C GLU A 148 11.74 19.21 -1.45
N GLN A 149 11.07 18.38 -0.68
CA GLN A 149 11.64 17.21 -0.01
C GLN A 149 12.18 16.17 -1.01
N MET A 150 11.47 15.93 -2.11
CA MET A 150 11.91 14.99 -3.14
C MET A 150 13.06 15.52 -4.00
N ALA A 151 13.28 16.83 -4.02
CA ALA A 151 14.41 17.46 -4.73
C ALA A 151 15.71 17.50 -3.90
N GLU A 152 15.65 17.21 -2.60
CA GLU A 152 16.86 17.17 -1.77
C GLU A 152 17.84 16.09 -2.27
N PRO A 153 19.16 16.30 -2.12
CA PRO A 153 20.17 15.34 -2.55
C PRO A 153 19.97 13.93 -1.92
N ILE A 154 20.20 12.90 -2.70
CA ILE A 154 20.27 11.52 -2.22
C ILE A 154 21.51 11.39 -1.35
N THR A 155 21.31 10.98 -0.10
CA THR A 155 22.43 10.80 0.83
C THR A 155 23.15 9.48 0.58
N GLN A 156 24.49 9.54 0.48
CA GLN A 156 25.30 8.35 0.34
C GLN A 156 25.52 7.68 1.71
N PRO A 157 25.68 6.35 1.75
CA PRO A 157 25.99 5.66 3.00
C PRO A 157 27.34 6.16 3.56
N PRO A 158 27.58 6.03 4.89
CA PRO A 158 28.90 6.28 5.46
C PRO A 158 29.95 5.37 4.83
N THR A 159 31.19 5.81 4.74
CA THR A 159 32.29 5.02 4.18
C THR A 159 32.62 3.80 5.03
N SER A 160 32.47 3.92 6.34
CA SER A 160 32.67 2.84 7.31
C SER A 160 31.87 3.09 8.59
N LEU A 161 31.62 2.02 9.34
CA LEU A 161 31.05 2.05 10.68
C LEU A 161 32.05 1.38 11.64
N SER A 162 32.25 1.98 12.81
CA SER A 162 33.08 1.37 13.85
C SER A 162 32.46 0.08 14.35
N ARG A 163 33.23 -1.00 14.34
CA ARG A 163 32.80 -2.28 14.85
C ARG A 163 32.60 -2.22 16.36
N LEU A 164 31.52 -2.79 16.83
CA LEU A 164 31.24 -2.98 18.25
C LEU A 164 31.70 -4.38 18.64
N ASP A 165 32.76 -4.48 19.46
CA ASP A 165 33.33 -5.75 19.90
C ASP A 165 32.39 -6.47 20.86
N GLY A 166 32.43 -7.81 20.84
CA GLY A 166 31.64 -8.67 21.72
C GLY A 166 30.12 -8.64 21.45
N LEU A 167 29.68 -8.03 20.35
CA LEU A 167 28.28 -7.96 20.00
C LEU A 167 27.90 -9.13 19.07
N ASP A 168 27.04 -10.04 19.56
CA ASP A 168 26.40 -11.05 18.72
C ASP A 168 25.38 -10.39 17.77
N PRO A 169 25.54 -10.48 16.44
CA PRO A 169 24.60 -9.92 15.50
C PRO A 169 23.23 -10.61 15.53
N GLY A 170 23.14 -11.82 16.06
CA GLY A 170 21.92 -12.61 16.04
C GLY A 170 21.62 -13.20 14.66
N LYS A 171 20.57 -14.00 14.59
CA LYS A 171 20.13 -14.66 13.34
C LYS A 171 18.77 -14.13 12.89
N ILE A 172 18.59 -13.98 11.56
CA ILE A 172 17.30 -13.72 10.97
C ILE A 172 16.50 -15.03 11.00
N PRO A 173 15.36 -15.11 11.73
CA PRO A 173 14.60 -16.34 11.81
C PRO A 173 13.95 -16.68 10.47
N ASP A 174 13.71 -17.96 10.21
CA ASP A 174 12.95 -18.39 9.02
C ASP A 174 11.50 -17.90 9.08
N LEU A 175 10.92 -17.94 10.28
CA LEU A 175 9.61 -17.35 10.59
C LEU A 175 9.69 -16.55 11.89
N PRO A 176 8.89 -15.48 12.04
CA PRO A 176 8.79 -14.80 13.32
C PRO A 176 8.33 -15.77 14.41
N PRO A 177 8.77 -15.58 15.66
CA PRO A 177 8.22 -16.34 16.78
C PRO A 177 6.70 -16.16 16.87
N GLY A 178 5.96 -17.27 17.05
CA GLY A 178 4.49 -17.25 17.02
C GLY A 178 3.95 -17.43 15.59
N ALA A 179 3.43 -18.61 15.31
CA ALA A 179 3.16 -19.10 13.96
C ALA A 179 2.28 -18.15 13.10
N ILE A 180 2.83 -17.70 11.98
CA ILE A 180 2.05 -17.20 10.86
C ILE A 180 1.59 -18.41 10.04
N ALA A 181 0.29 -18.50 9.77
CA ALA A 181 -0.29 -19.59 8.99
C ALA A 181 0.42 -19.77 7.63
N PRO A 182 0.50 -20.98 7.09
CA PRO A 182 0.96 -21.22 5.73
C PRO A 182 0.21 -20.34 4.74
N ASP A 183 0.96 -19.71 3.85
CA ASP A 183 0.42 -18.74 2.89
C ASP A 183 1.20 -18.92 1.57
N PRO A 184 0.82 -19.90 0.73
CA PRO A 184 1.52 -20.16 -0.52
C PRO A 184 1.38 -18.98 -1.47
N CYS A 185 2.52 -18.47 -1.95
CA CYS A 185 2.61 -17.37 -2.90
C CYS A 185 3.81 -17.66 -3.85
N PRO A 186 3.64 -18.64 -4.76
CA PRO A 186 4.75 -19.22 -5.53
C PRO A 186 5.42 -18.22 -6.47
N HIS A 187 4.70 -17.20 -6.92
CA HIS A 187 5.18 -16.23 -7.90
C HIS A 187 5.44 -14.83 -7.30
N ARG A 188 5.60 -14.73 -5.96
CA ARG A 188 5.91 -13.44 -5.34
C ARG A 188 7.29 -12.92 -5.78
N GLN A 189 7.42 -11.60 -5.78
CA GLN A 189 8.73 -10.97 -5.95
C GLN A 189 9.65 -11.28 -4.77
N LEU A 190 10.94 -11.42 -5.05
CA LEU A 190 11.98 -11.55 -4.02
C LEU A 190 12.27 -10.19 -3.39
N GLY A 191 12.55 -10.19 -2.08
CA GLY A 191 12.92 -8.99 -1.35
C GLY A 191 14.38 -8.57 -1.57
N GLY A 192 14.73 -7.40 -1.05
CA GLY A 192 16.08 -6.84 -1.04
C GLY A 192 16.30 -5.70 -2.04
N ARG A 193 17.22 -4.81 -1.66
CA ARG A 193 17.58 -3.65 -2.47
C ARG A 193 18.10 -4.03 -3.86
N ARG A 194 18.98 -5.04 -3.90
CA ARG A 194 19.55 -5.52 -5.18
C ARG A 194 18.47 -5.92 -6.18
N GLN A 195 17.44 -6.63 -5.72
CA GLN A 195 16.31 -7.02 -6.57
C GLN A 195 15.49 -5.78 -6.99
N GLY A 196 15.26 -4.85 -6.08
CA GLY A 196 14.59 -3.59 -6.37
C GLY A 196 15.31 -2.74 -7.41
N GLU A 197 16.64 -2.66 -7.37
CA GLU A 197 17.46 -1.95 -8.35
C GLU A 197 17.41 -2.60 -9.74
N LEU A 198 17.45 -3.94 -9.80
CA LEU A 198 17.30 -4.67 -11.06
C LEU A 198 15.93 -4.41 -11.69
N GLU A 199 14.86 -4.51 -10.90
CA GLU A 199 13.49 -4.25 -11.32
C GLU A 199 13.30 -2.80 -11.80
N PHE A 200 13.91 -1.84 -11.09
CA PHE A 200 13.83 -0.43 -11.44
C PHE A 200 14.60 -0.10 -12.72
N ARG A 201 15.79 -0.65 -12.87
CA ARG A 201 16.61 -0.47 -14.08
C ARG A 201 15.90 -1.05 -15.31
N ASP A 202 15.37 -2.27 -15.19
CA ASP A 202 14.61 -2.90 -16.27
C ASP A 202 13.35 -2.07 -16.61
N PHE A 203 12.64 -1.56 -15.60
CA PHE A 203 11.49 -0.68 -15.84
C PHE A 203 11.87 0.58 -16.63
N LEU A 204 12.93 1.28 -16.24
CA LEU A 204 13.34 2.51 -16.93
C LEU A 204 13.82 2.25 -18.34
N ASN A 205 14.55 1.14 -18.57
CA ASN A 205 15.17 0.86 -19.86
C ASN A 205 14.21 0.23 -20.88
N GLN A 206 13.22 -0.57 -20.43
CA GLN A 206 12.46 -1.43 -21.35
C GLN A 206 10.94 -1.25 -21.25
N ARG A 207 10.41 -0.87 -20.07
CA ARG A 207 8.98 -0.96 -19.79
C ARG A 207 8.26 0.38 -19.66
N VAL A 208 8.99 1.44 -19.36
CA VAL A 208 8.41 2.74 -19.02
C VAL A 208 7.58 3.35 -20.16
N GLU A 209 7.96 3.15 -21.42
CA GLU A 209 7.21 3.68 -22.57
C GLU A 209 5.82 3.06 -22.69
N ARG A 210 5.70 1.75 -22.42
CA ARG A 210 4.42 1.03 -22.47
C ARG A 210 3.63 1.06 -21.17
N TYR A 211 4.16 1.71 -20.11
CA TYR A 211 3.56 1.76 -18.78
C TYR A 211 2.09 2.21 -18.82
N CYS A 212 1.79 3.31 -19.52
CA CYS A 212 0.41 3.83 -19.60
C CYS A 212 -0.58 2.86 -20.24
N ARG A 213 -0.13 1.98 -21.15
CA ARG A 213 -0.97 0.97 -21.80
C ARG A 213 -1.11 -0.31 -20.98
N SER A 214 -0.18 -0.55 -20.05
CA SER A 214 -0.10 -1.78 -19.27
C SER A 214 -0.81 -1.66 -17.92
N ILE A 215 -0.88 -0.46 -17.35
CA ILE A 215 -1.31 -0.23 -15.98
C ILE A 215 -2.74 -0.71 -15.67
N SER A 216 -3.63 -0.75 -16.66
CA SER A 216 -5.02 -1.17 -16.49
C SER A 216 -5.29 -2.61 -16.90
N SER A 217 -4.42 -3.25 -17.68
CA SER A 217 -4.61 -4.62 -18.17
C SER A 217 -3.97 -5.65 -17.21
N PRO A 218 -4.70 -6.65 -16.71
CA PRO A 218 -4.13 -7.68 -15.86
C PRO A 218 -3.09 -8.52 -16.61
N ASN A 219 -3.28 -8.78 -17.91
CA ASN A 219 -2.34 -9.52 -18.75
C ASN A 219 -1.01 -8.78 -18.94
N LYS A 220 -1.05 -7.45 -19.10
CA LYS A 220 0.13 -6.64 -19.43
C LYS A 220 0.81 -6.03 -18.20
N ALA A 221 0.12 -5.98 -17.06
CA ALA A 221 0.61 -5.28 -15.86
C ALA A 221 1.87 -5.93 -15.26
N PHE A 222 1.96 -7.26 -15.27
CA PHE A 222 3.10 -7.99 -14.71
C PHE A 222 4.40 -7.70 -15.45
N THR A 223 4.34 -7.44 -16.76
CA THR A 223 5.49 -7.19 -17.64
C THR A 223 5.64 -5.73 -18.07
N GLY A 224 4.66 -4.87 -17.77
CA GLY A 224 4.66 -3.48 -18.23
C GLY A 224 4.62 -2.44 -17.11
N CYS A 225 4.24 -2.82 -15.87
CA CYS A 225 4.30 -1.92 -14.71
C CYS A 225 5.69 -1.93 -14.06
N SER A 226 5.95 -0.93 -13.21
CA SER A 226 7.25 -0.79 -12.54
C SER A 226 7.55 -1.91 -11.55
N ARG A 227 6.54 -2.52 -10.95
CA ARG A 227 6.68 -3.56 -9.93
C ARG A 227 7.48 -3.15 -8.69
N LEU A 228 7.60 -1.84 -8.41
CA LEU A 228 8.43 -1.29 -7.32
C LEU A 228 7.69 -1.14 -6.00
N SER A 229 6.37 -1.35 -5.97
CA SER A 229 5.56 -1.06 -4.78
C SER A 229 6.05 -1.80 -3.52
N ALA A 230 6.42 -3.07 -3.62
CA ALA A 230 6.95 -3.82 -2.49
C ALA A 230 8.30 -3.26 -1.99
N TYR A 231 9.19 -2.88 -2.90
CA TYR A 231 10.51 -2.33 -2.53
C TYR A 231 10.41 -0.94 -1.90
N LEU A 232 9.41 -0.15 -2.29
CA LEU A 232 9.10 1.14 -1.64
C LEU A 232 8.45 0.93 -0.27
N THR A 233 7.51 0.00 -0.17
CA THR A 233 6.82 -0.35 1.08
C THR A 233 7.79 -0.83 2.17
N TRP A 234 8.74 -1.69 1.81
CA TRP A 234 9.77 -2.20 2.74
C TRP A 234 11.01 -1.31 2.80
N GLY A 235 11.01 -0.21 2.07
CA GLY A 235 12.07 0.77 2.07
C GLY A 235 13.42 0.27 1.56
N CYS A 236 13.41 -0.78 0.72
CA CYS A 236 14.61 -1.25 0.01
C CYS A 236 15.13 -0.19 -0.97
N LEU A 237 14.20 0.57 -1.56
CA LEU A 237 14.47 1.77 -2.36
C LEU A 237 13.83 2.98 -1.70
N SER A 238 14.49 4.14 -1.78
CA SER A 238 13.89 5.38 -1.31
C SER A 238 12.96 5.97 -2.38
N MET A 239 11.90 6.64 -1.93
CA MET A 239 11.01 7.39 -2.83
C MET A 239 11.76 8.46 -3.62
N ARG A 240 12.72 9.12 -2.96
CA ARG A 240 13.51 10.20 -3.54
C ARG A 240 14.41 9.71 -4.66
N GLU A 241 15.16 8.62 -4.43
CA GLU A 241 16.03 8.05 -5.47
C GLU A 241 15.23 7.55 -6.67
N VAL A 242 14.10 6.89 -6.44
CA VAL A 242 13.24 6.40 -7.52
C VAL A 242 12.66 7.56 -8.34
N LEU A 243 12.20 8.62 -7.68
CA LEU A 243 11.66 9.78 -8.37
C LEU A 243 12.74 10.53 -9.16
N GLN A 244 13.90 10.82 -8.54
CA GLN A 244 14.96 11.58 -9.18
C GLN A 244 15.55 10.84 -10.40
N GLN A 245 15.84 9.55 -10.25
CA GLN A 245 16.31 8.74 -11.38
C GLN A 245 15.27 8.60 -12.49
N SER A 246 13.98 8.45 -12.13
CA SER A 246 12.93 8.38 -13.15
C SER A 246 12.81 9.67 -13.95
N ARG A 247 13.06 10.84 -13.35
CA ARG A 247 13.00 12.16 -14.02
C ARG A 247 14.11 12.40 -15.04
N ILE A 248 15.19 11.61 -15.02
CA ILE A 248 16.24 11.66 -16.05
C ILE A 248 15.70 11.16 -17.40
N VAL A 249 14.81 10.17 -17.36
CA VAL A 249 14.15 9.64 -18.55
C VAL A 249 12.97 10.56 -18.92
N LYS A 250 12.84 10.87 -20.23
CA LYS A 250 11.72 11.68 -20.73
C LYS A 250 10.63 10.81 -21.31
N GLY A 251 9.37 11.23 -21.18
CA GLY A 251 8.26 10.58 -21.84
C GLY A 251 6.98 10.52 -21.01
N ARG A 252 5.89 10.16 -21.67
CA ARG A 252 4.54 10.09 -21.03
C ARG A 252 4.48 9.03 -19.93
N GLY A 253 5.15 7.90 -20.11
CA GLY A 253 5.18 6.81 -19.13
C GLY A 253 5.81 7.24 -17.82
N VAL A 254 6.94 7.95 -17.88
CA VAL A 254 7.64 8.50 -16.72
C VAL A 254 6.80 9.51 -15.97
N ASN A 255 6.14 10.44 -16.68
CA ASN A 255 5.28 11.44 -16.07
C ASN A 255 4.10 10.79 -15.33
N SER A 256 3.51 9.77 -15.94
CA SER A 256 2.46 8.97 -15.31
C SER A 256 2.97 8.24 -14.07
N PHE A 257 4.15 7.63 -14.14
CA PHE A 257 4.78 6.95 -13.01
C PHE A 257 5.11 7.92 -11.87
N GLY A 258 5.72 9.07 -12.15
CA GLY A 258 6.00 10.11 -11.15
C GLY A 258 4.74 10.61 -10.44
N SER A 259 3.63 10.73 -11.18
CA SER A 259 2.32 11.04 -10.58
C SER A 259 1.88 9.96 -9.58
N ARG A 260 2.15 8.66 -9.83
CA ARG A 260 1.83 7.58 -8.87
C ARG A 260 2.67 7.65 -7.61
N LEU A 261 3.94 8.04 -7.71
CA LEU A 261 4.80 8.26 -6.54
C LEU A 261 4.28 9.40 -5.65
N HIS A 262 3.79 10.48 -6.25
CA HIS A 262 3.12 11.56 -5.51
C HIS A 262 1.84 11.07 -4.81
N TRP A 263 1.01 10.27 -5.49
CA TRP A 263 -0.21 9.70 -4.91
C TRP A 263 0.09 8.71 -3.77
N HIS A 264 1.18 7.97 -3.85
CA HIS A 264 1.64 7.09 -2.78
C HIS A 264 1.74 7.86 -1.45
N CYS A 265 2.48 8.95 -1.40
CA CYS A 265 2.61 9.77 -0.21
C CYS A 265 1.30 10.49 0.18
N HIS A 266 0.48 10.90 -0.81
CA HIS A 266 -0.83 11.50 -0.54
C HIS A 266 -1.78 10.57 0.23
N PHE A 267 -1.79 9.28 -0.08
CA PHE A 267 -2.64 8.33 0.64
C PHE A 267 -2.08 8.00 2.02
N ILE A 268 -0.78 7.82 2.17
CA ILE A 268 -0.15 7.61 3.47
C ILE A 268 -0.42 8.79 4.39
N GLN A 269 -0.33 10.03 3.88
CA GLN A 269 -0.65 11.22 4.64
C GLN A 269 -2.08 11.22 5.23
N LYS A 270 -3.05 10.54 4.62
CA LYS A 270 -4.41 10.46 5.18
C LYS A 270 -4.43 9.66 6.49
N LEU A 271 -3.69 8.55 6.54
CA LEU A 271 -3.56 7.75 7.76
C LEU A 271 -2.75 8.49 8.82
N GLU A 272 -1.70 9.21 8.43
CA GLU A 272 -0.93 10.07 9.34
C GLU A 272 -1.81 11.16 9.97
N ASP A 273 -2.66 11.82 9.18
CA ASP A 273 -3.57 12.87 9.65
C ASP A 273 -4.73 12.32 10.50
N GLU A 274 -5.10 11.06 10.30
CA GLU A 274 -6.24 10.43 10.97
C GLU A 274 -6.07 8.91 11.11
N PRO A 275 -5.35 8.43 12.14
CA PRO A 275 -5.12 6.99 12.36
C PRO A 275 -6.40 6.16 12.52
N SER A 276 -7.51 6.78 12.90
CA SER A 276 -8.81 6.10 13.06
C SER A 276 -9.39 5.52 11.78
N ILE A 277 -8.95 5.98 10.60
CA ILE A 277 -9.42 5.48 9.30
C ILE A 277 -9.07 4.01 9.03
N GLU A 278 -8.14 3.44 9.77
CA GLU A 278 -7.88 2.01 9.76
C GLU A 278 -9.07 1.20 10.33
N PHE A 279 -9.81 1.77 11.26
CA PHE A 279 -10.83 1.07 12.06
C PHE A 279 -12.24 1.54 11.79
N GLN A 280 -12.42 2.79 11.38
CA GLN A 280 -13.71 3.46 11.24
C GLN A 280 -13.88 4.07 9.86
N ASP A 281 -15.13 4.07 9.38
CA ASP A 281 -15.48 4.78 8.16
C ASP A 281 -15.13 6.27 8.27
N PHE A 282 -14.57 6.85 7.21
CA PHE A 282 -14.34 8.29 7.13
C PHE A 282 -15.63 9.07 7.40
N HIS A 283 -16.72 8.64 6.74
CA HIS A 283 -18.00 9.30 6.87
C HIS A 283 -18.85 8.63 7.96
N PRO A 284 -19.25 9.35 9.03
CA PRO A 284 -19.97 8.76 10.17
C PRO A 284 -21.27 8.03 9.78
N LEU A 285 -22.02 8.56 8.80
CA LEU A 285 -23.29 7.97 8.36
C LEU A 285 -23.10 6.67 7.52
N MET A 286 -21.87 6.28 7.24
CA MET A 286 -21.56 5.01 6.55
C MET A 286 -21.24 3.87 7.55
N ARG A 287 -21.13 4.17 8.83
CA ARG A 287 -20.80 3.19 9.87
C ARG A 287 -21.95 2.18 10.05
N GLY A 288 -21.59 0.90 10.17
CA GLY A 288 -22.57 -0.16 10.38
C GLY A 288 -23.54 -0.41 9.22
N LEU A 289 -23.24 0.11 8.01
CA LEU A 289 -24.12 0.00 6.85
C LEU A 289 -24.23 -1.43 6.30
N ARG A 290 -23.18 -2.24 6.48
CA ARG A 290 -23.04 -3.55 5.85
C ARG A 290 -22.93 -4.65 6.89
N ASP A 291 -23.59 -5.77 6.64
CA ASP A 291 -23.56 -6.94 7.50
C ASP A 291 -22.46 -7.91 7.06
N PHE A 292 -21.86 -8.57 8.04
CA PHE A 292 -20.82 -9.56 7.77
C PHE A 292 -21.43 -10.90 7.36
N ASP A 293 -21.03 -11.40 6.19
CA ASP A 293 -21.38 -12.70 5.66
C ASP A 293 -20.11 -13.52 5.40
N ARG A 294 -19.89 -14.53 6.25
CA ARG A 294 -18.68 -15.37 6.19
C ARG A 294 -18.61 -16.19 4.90
N VAL A 295 -19.76 -16.70 4.42
CA VAL A 295 -19.81 -17.56 3.22
C VAL A 295 -19.42 -16.75 2.00
N LYS A 296 -20.03 -15.57 1.82
CA LYS A 296 -19.67 -14.66 0.72
C LYS A 296 -18.21 -14.20 0.79
N LEU A 297 -17.72 -13.84 2.00
CA LEU A 297 -16.33 -13.47 2.17
C LEU A 297 -15.38 -14.60 1.78
N GLN A 298 -15.67 -15.83 2.20
CA GLN A 298 -14.84 -16.98 1.90
C GLN A 298 -14.83 -17.30 0.40
N ALA A 299 -15.99 -17.32 -0.25
CA ALA A 299 -16.09 -17.56 -1.69
C ALA A 299 -15.28 -16.53 -2.49
N TRP A 300 -15.37 -15.24 -2.10
CA TRP A 300 -14.61 -14.18 -2.72
C TRP A 300 -13.10 -14.32 -2.44
N ALA A 301 -12.72 -14.60 -1.21
CA ALA A 301 -11.33 -14.76 -0.79
C ALA A 301 -10.62 -15.93 -1.51
N GLU A 302 -11.37 -16.97 -1.86
CA GLU A 302 -10.87 -18.14 -2.55
C GLU A 302 -10.95 -18.04 -4.09
N GLY A 303 -11.57 -16.98 -4.62
CA GLY A 303 -11.82 -16.81 -6.05
C GLY A 303 -12.80 -17.85 -6.57
N ARG A 304 -13.94 -18.01 -5.88
CA ARG A 304 -15.04 -18.94 -6.19
C ARG A 304 -16.39 -18.23 -6.14
N THR A 305 -16.43 -17.00 -6.65
CA THR A 305 -17.66 -16.19 -6.69
C THR A 305 -18.60 -16.58 -7.84
N GLY A 306 -18.10 -17.36 -8.81
CA GLY A 306 -18.78 -17.63 -10.07
C GLY A 306 -18.74 -16.46 -11.06
N VAL A 307 -18.06 -15.35 -10.75
CA VAL A 307 -17.80 -14.25 -11.66
C VAL A 307 -16.35 -14.35 -12.16
N PRO A 308 -16.13 -14.82 -13.40
CA PRO A 308 -14.82 -15.27 -13.89
C PRO A 308 -13.70 -14.29 -13.70
N PHE A 309 -13.93 -13.02 -14.03
CA PHE A 309 -12.89 -11.99 -13.94
C PHE A 309 -12.52 -11.62 -12.50
N VAL A 310 -13.47 -11.67 -11.56
CA VAL A 310 -13.23 -11.50 -10.12
C VAL A 310 -12.41 -12.66 -9.60
N ASP A 311 -12.80 -13.89 -9.94
CA ASP A 311 -12.16 -15.11 -9.47
C ASP A 311 -10.72 -15.21 -10.01
N ALA A 312 -10.52 -14.93 -11.30
CA ALA A 312 -9.20 -14.86 -11.92
C ALA A 312 -8.29 -13.83 -11.23
N CYS A 313 -8.80 -12.63 -10.95
CA CYS A 313 -8.04 -11.58 -10.27
C CYS A 313 -7.64 -11.99 -8.84
N MET A 314 -8.54 -12.63 -8.08
CA MET A 314 -8.23 -13.09 -6.73
C MET A 314 -7.21 -14.23 -6.74
N ARG A 315 -7.35 -15.20 -7.64
CA ARG A 315 -6.40 -16.32 -7.77
C ARG A 315 -5.02 -15.83 -8.21
N ALA A 316 -4.94 -14.90 -9.15
CA ALA A 316 -3.69 -14.24 -9.54
C ALA A 316 -3.04 -13.50 -8.36
N LEU A 317 -3.82 -12.75 -7.59
CA LEU A 317 -3.34 -12.06 -6.38
C LEU A 317 -2.78 -13.05 -5.35
N ARG A 318 -3.47 -14.15 -5.10
CA ARG A 318 -3.02 -15.19 -4.17
C ARG A 318 -1.69 -15.81 -4.61
N ALA A 319 -1.49 -16.04 -5.90
CA ALA A 319 -0.28 -16.63 -6.45
C ALA A 319 0.93 -15.68 -6.48
N HIS A 320 0.69 -14.39 -6.76
CA HIS A 320 1.76 -13.40 -6.95
C HIS A 320 2.00 -12.46 -5.77
N GLY A 321 1.04 -12.32 -4.85
CA GLY A 321 1.09 -11.32 -3.80
C GLY A 321 1.00 -9.88 -4.31
N TRP A 322 0.62 -9.71 -5.58
CA TRP A 322 0.50 -8.44 -6.25
C TRP A 322 -0.48 -8.52 -7.43
N ILE A 323 -1.21 -7.45 -7.66
CA ILE A 323 -2.02 -7.23 -8.85
C ILE A 323 -2.08 -5.73 -9.12
N ASN A 324 -2.34 -5.31 -10.36
CA ASN A 324 -2.42 -3.90 -10.72
C ASN A 324 -3.58 -3.17 -10.03
N PHE A 325 -3.44 -1.85 -9.91
CA PHE A 325 -4.36 -1.02 -9.12
C PHE A 325 -5.82 -1.14 -9.54
N ARG A 326 -6.12 -1.18 -10.84
CA ARG A 326 -7.51 -1.29 -11.32
C ARG A 326 -8.20 -2.57 -10.82
N MET A 327 -7.47 -3.68 -10.83
CA MET A 327 -8.00 -4.96 -10.34
C MET A 327 -8.15 -4.96 -8.82
N ARG A 328 -7.24 -4.33 -8.07
CA ARG A 328 -7.42 -4.11 -6.61
C ARG A 328 -8.70 -3.34 -6.32
N ALA A 329 -8.94 -2.25 -7.07
CA ALA A 329 -10.13 -1.43 -6.93
C ALA A 329 -11.41 -2.21 -7.25
N MET A 330 -11.40 -3.02 -8.31
CA MET A 330 -12.52 -3.88 -8.69
C MET A 330 -12.80 -4.94 -7.62
N LEU A 331 -11.78 -5.65 -7.12
CA LEU A 331 -11.95 -6.65 -6.07
C LEU A 331 -12.60 -6.06 -4.81
N MET A 332 -12.12 -4.90 -4.36
CA MET A 332 -12.69 -4.22 -3.19
C MET A 332 -14.10 -3.70 -3.46
N SER A 333 -14.35 -3.14 -4.66
CA SER A 333 -15.67 -2.68 -5.08
C SER A 333 -16.67 -3.85 -5.12
N PHE A 334 -16.30 -4.99 -5.69
CA PHE A 334 -17.15 -6.17 -5.76
C PHE A 334 -17.53 -6.66 -4.36
N ALA A 335 -16.56 -6.82 -3.45
CA ALA A 335 -16.82 -7.19 -2.07
C ALA A 335 -17.78 -6.23 -1.37
N SER A 336 -17.61 -4.92 -1.58
CA SER A 336 -18.37 -3.90 -0.86
C SER A 336 -19.74 -3.61 -1.44
N TYR A 337 -19.94 -3.74 -2.77
CA TYR A 337 -21.19 -3.40 -3.42
C TYR A 337 -22.00 -4.64 -3.88
N ASN A 338 -21.35 -5.58 -4.55
CA ASN A 338 -22.06 -6.78 -5.01
C ASN A 338 -22.33 -7.76 -3.87
N LEU A 339 -21.32 -8.03 -3.04
CA LEU A 339 -21.47 -8.93 -1.89
C LEU A 339 -22.00 -8.21 -0.64
N TRP A 340 -22.02 -6.88 -0.63
CA TRP A 340 -22.44 -6.03 0.49
C TRP A 340 -21.67 -6.29 1.79
N LEU A 341 -20.39 -6.66 1.67
CA LEU A 341 -19.52 -6.97 2.81
C LEU A 341 -18.93 -5.69 3.43
N PRO A 342 -18.73 -5.65 4.76
CA PRO A 342 -18.03 -4.57 5.42
C PRO A 342 -16.59 -4.44 4.87
N TRP A 343 -16.19 -3.22 4.56
CA TRP A 343 -14.91 -2.94 3.91
C TRP A 343 -13.70 -3.41 4.73
N ARG A 344 -13.80 -3.38 6.06
CA ARG A 344 -12.67 -3.71 6.92
C ARG A 344 -12.33 -5.20 6.88
N GLN A 345 -13.30 -6.10 6.90
CA GLN A 345 -13.08 -7.55 6.82
C GLN A 345 -12.53 -7.95 5.45
N SER A 346 -13.11 -7.41 4.38
CA SER A 346 -12.59 -7.60 3.02
C SER A 346 -11.19 -7.00 2.86
N GLY A 347 -10.96 -5.81 3.44
CA GLY A 347 -9.67 -5.14 3.47
C GLY A 347 -8.61 -5.94 4.23
N LEU A 348 -8.94 -6.55 5.37
CA LEU A 348 -8.00 -7.42 6.09
C LEU A 348 -7.57 -8.63 5.29
N HIS A 349 -8.50 -9.23 4.52
CA HIS A 349 -8.13 -10.31 3.61
C HIS A 349 -7.14 -9.81 2.54
N LEU A 350 -7.46 -8.70 1.87
CA LEU A 350 -6.57 -8.13 0.85
C LEU A 350 -5.22 -7.70 1.43
N ALA A 351 -5.18 -7.11 2.63
CA ALA A 351 -3.94 -6.73 3.30
C ALA A 351 -2.97 -7.90 3.40
N ARG A 352 -3.46 -9.06 3.83
CA ARG A 352 -2.65 -10.29 3.92
C ARG A 352 -2.19 -10.81 2.57
N GLN A 353 -2.97 -10.57 1.50
CA GLN A 353 -2.61 -11.02 0.16
C GLN A 353 -1.52 -10.15 -0.49
N PHE A 354 -1.37 -8.89 -0.09
CA PHE A 354 -0.40 -7.99 -0.71
C PHE A 354 0.98 -8.05 -0.04
N VAL A 355 2.02 -8.39 -0.81
CA VAL A 355 3.43 -8.27 -0.39
C VAL A 355 3.81 -6.79 -0.20
N ASP A 356 3.18 -5.91 -0.98
CA ASP A 356 3.32 -4.45 -0.94
C ASP A 356 2.27 -3.78 -0.06
N TYR A 357 1.82 -4.44 1.00
CA TYR A 357 0.85 -3.87 1.93
C TYR A 357 1.41 -2.63 2.63
N GLU A 358 0.83 -1.48 2.30
CA GLU A 358 1.12 -0.18 2.89
C GLU A 358 -0.15 0.34 3.58
N PRO A 359 -0.21 0.36 4.92
CA PRO A 359 -1.45 0.67 5.65
C PRO A 359 -2.14 1.97 5.22
N GLY A 360 -1.37 3.05 5.02
CA GLY A 360 -1.91 4.35 4.64
C GLY A 360 -2.56 4.35 3.27
N ILE A 361 -1.98 3.64 2.31
CA ILE A 361 -2.55 3.46 0.98
C ILE A 361 -3.73 2.50 1.05
N HIS A 362 -3.54 1.36 1.69
CA HIS A 362 -4.50 0.27 1.72
C HIS A 362 -5.84 0.68 2.32
N TRP A 363 -5.84 1.18 3.56
CA TRP A 363 -7.07 1.55 4.25
C TRP A 363 -7.78 2.72 3.57
N SER A 364 -7.02 3.72 3.11
CA SER A 364 -7.56 4.83 2.33
C SER A 364 -8.24 4.35 1.04
N GLN A 365 -7.66 3.36 0.34
CA GLN A 365 -8.22 2.80 -0.88
C GLN A 365 -9.42 1.88 -0.61
N CYS A 366 -9.36 1.02 0.39
CA CYS A 366 -10.49 0.18 0.78
C CYS A 366 -11.74 1.02 1.04
N GLN A 367 -11.61 2.09 1.79
CA GLN A 367 -12.70 3.01 2.06
C GLN A 367 -13.16 3.80 0.83
N MET A 368 -12.23 4.21 -0.03
CA MET A 368 -12.58 4.90 -1.27
C MET A 368 -13.38 3.99 -2.22
N GLN A 369 -12.97 2.73 -2.36
CA GLN A 369 -13.63 1.77 -3.24
C GLN A 369 -14.94 1.21 -2.65
N SER A 370 -15.14 1.29 -1.34
CA SER A 370 -16.40 0.95 -0.67
C SER A 370 -17.40 2.11 -0.56
N GLY A 371 -16.99 3.32 -0.96
CA GLY A 371 -17.83 4.52 -0.91
C GLY A 371 -17.91 5.21 0.45
N SER A 372 -17.12 4.78 1.44
CA SER A 372 -17.14 5.30 2.80
C SER A 372 -16.52 6.69 2.97
N THR A 373 -15.75 7.16 1.98
CA THR A 373 -14.99 8.43 2.09
C THR A 373 -15.81 9.67 1.80
N SER A 374 -16.94 9.56 1.08
CA SER A 374 -17.78 10.65 0.59
C SER A 374 -17.10 11.72 -0.31
N ILE A 375 -15.78 11.78 -0.37
CA ILE A 375 -15.01 12.78 -1.16
C ILE A 375 -15.22 12.60 -2.67
N ASN A 376 -15.33 11.34 -3.11
CA ASN A 376 -15.39 10.99 -4.52
C ASN A 376 -16.83 10.61 -4.95
N THR A 377 -17.10 10.73 -6.25
CA THR A 377 -18.28 10.10 -6.85
C THR A 377 -18.23 8.60 -6.61
N ILE A 378 -19.39 8.01 -6.29
CA ILE A 378 -19.50 6.54 -6.13
C ILE A 378 -19.15 5.89 -7.46
N ARG A 379 -18.23 4.92 -7.39
CA ARG A 379 -17.82 4.10 -8.54
C ARG A 379 -18.06 2.66 -8.19
N ILE A 380 -19.07 2.08 -8.78
CA ILE A 380 -19.33 0.65 -8.72
C ILE A 380 -18.74 0.06 -9.99
N TYR A 381 -17.73 -0.77 -9.85
CA TYR A 381 -17.13 -1.47 -10.99
C TYR A 381 -18.02 -2.64 -11.38
N ASN A 382 -18.54 -2.62 -12.60
CA ASN A 382 -19.21 -3.80 -13.16
C ASN A 382 -18.12 -4.81 -13.56
N PRO A 383 -17.99 -5.97 -12.89
CA PRO A 383 -16.89 -6.91 -13.11
C PRO A 383 -16.94 -7.55 -14.49
N ILE A 384 -18.13 -7.78 -15.05
CA ILE A 384 -18.32 -8.32 -16.40
C ILE A 384 -17.76 -7.32 -17.42
N LYS A 385 -18.18 -6.04 -17.30
CA LYS A 385 -17.64 -4.98 -18.15
C LYS A 385 -16.11 -4.83 -18.01
N GLN A 386 -15.57 -4.91 -16.79
CA GLN A 386 -14.11 -4.86 -16.57
C GLN A 386 -13.41 -6.04 -17.26
N GLY A 387 -13.98 -7.23 -17.24
CA GLY A 387 -13.49 -8.38 -17.98
C GLY A 387 -13.45 -8.10 -19.48
N ARG A 388 -14.56 -7.70 -20.05
CA ARG A 388 -14.66 -7.37 -21.49
C ARG A 388 -13.72 -6.22 -21.93
N ASP A 389 -13.53 -5.20 -21.08
CA ASP A 389 -12.66 -4.06 -21.40
C ASP A 389 -11.14 -4.39 -21.27
N HIS A 390 -10.74 -5.32 -20.41
CA HIS A 390 -9.33 -5.52 -20.03
C HIS A 390 -8.78 -6.92 -20.32
N ASP A 391 -9.63 -7.88 -20.58
CA ASP A 391 -9.33 -9.26 -20.98
C ASP A 391 -10.38 -9.76 -22.00
N PRO A 392 -10.57 -9.07 -23.15
CA PRO A 392 -11.69 -9.34 -24.07
C PRO A 392 -11.73 -10.80 -24.54
N GLU A 393 -10.57 -11.39 -24.84
CA GLU A 393 -10.42 -12.78 -25.30
C GLU A 393 -10.46 -13.81 -24.15
N GLY A 394 -10.53 -13.35 -22.90
CA GLY A 394 -10.57 -14.20 -21.70
C GLY A 394 -9.23 -14.94 -21.43
N LEU A 395 -8.10 -14.45 -21.93
CA LEU A 395 -6.81 -15.11 -21.74
C LEU A 395 -6.40 -15.15 -20.27
N PHE A 396 -6.62 -14.06 -19.54
CA PHE A 396 -6.36 -14.00 -18.11
C PHE A 396 -7.31 -14.89 -17.31
N ILE A 397 -8.60 -14.89 -17.68
CA ILE A 397 -9.61 -15.76 -17.08
C ILE A 397 -9.22 -17.23 -17.28
N ARG A 398 -8.93 -17.66 -18.51
CA ARG A 398 -8.58 -19.06 -18.82
C ARG A 398 -7.31 -19.52 -18.10
N HIS A 399 -6.36 -18.62 -17.90
CA HIS A 399 -5.12 -18.93 -17.19
C HIS A 399 -5.37 -19.18 -15.69
N TRP A 400 -6.22 -18.36 -15.05
CA TRP A 400 -6.43 -18.42 -13.61
C TRP A 400 -7.67 -19.25 -13.21
N CYS A 401 -8.57 -19.50 -14.14
CA CYS A 401 -9.76 -20.34 -13.98
C CYS A 401 -9.71 -21.48 -14.99
N PRO A 402 -8.87 -22.52 -14.77
CA PRO A 402 -8.69 -23.61 -15.73
C PRO A 402 -9.98 -24.38 -16.02
N GLU A 403 -10.95 -24.34 -15.13
CA GLU A 403 -12.30 -24.88 -15.33
C GLU A 403 -13.10 -24.18 -16.44
N LEU A 404 -12.66 -22.98 -16.85
CA LEU A 404 -13.27 -22.21 -17.94
C LEU A 404 -12.47 -22.26 -19.24
N ARG A 405 -11.45 -23.12 -19.34
CA ARG A 405 -10.52 -23.15 -20.47
C ARG A 405 -11.22 -23.38 -21.82
N ASP A 406 -12.19 -24.26 -21.84
CA ASP A 406 -12.89 -24.68 -23.04
C ASP A 406 -14.21 -23.92 -23.30
N VAL A 407 -14.52 -22.92 -22.44
CA VAL A 407 -15.69 -22.06 -22.63
C VAL A 407 -15.50 -21.18 -23.87
N PRO A 408 -16.46 -21.12 -24.83
CA PRO A 408 -16.37 -20.23 -25.99
C PRO A 408 -16.17 -18.76 -25.58
N GLU A 409 -15.40 -18.01 -26.39
CA GLU A 409 -15.02 -16.63 -26.10
C GLU A 409 -16.22 -15.71 -25.79
N ILE A 410 -17.30 -15.90 -26.54
CA ILE A 410 -18.54 -15.11 -26.37
C ILE A 410 -19.16 -15.26 -24.97
N TYR A 411 -18.92 -16.40 -24.29
CA TYR A 411 -19.49 -16.71 -22.96
C TYR A 411 -18.44 -16.63 -21.85
N ILE A 412 -17.16 -16.37 -22.15
CA ILE A 412 -16.07 -16.44 -21.16
C ILE A 412 -16.26 -15.50 -19.96
N HIS A 413 -16.97 -14.40 -20.14
CA HIS A 413 -17.29 -13.44 -19.09
C HIS A 413 -18.58 -13.75 -18.33
N GLU A 414 -19.48 -14.55 -18.93
CA GLU A 414 -20.80 -14.92 -18.40
C GLU A 414 -21.08 -16.40 -18.73
N PRO A 415 -20.25 -17.37 -18.23
CA PRO A 415 -20.33 -18.77 -18.61
C PRO A 415 -21.65 -19.46 -18.19
N TRP A 416 -22.34 -18.91 -17.20
CA TRP A 416 -23.66 -19.41 -16.77
C TRP A 416 -24.74 -19.30 -17.85
N GLU A 417 -24.54 -18.46 -18.88
CA GLU A 417 -25.46 -18.37 -20.01
C GLU A 417 -25.41 -19.62 -20.92
N LEU A 418 -24.33 -20.40 -20.86
CA LEU A 418 -24.25 -21.69 -21.57
C LEU A 418 -25.16 -22.78 -20.97
N GLY A 419 -25.52 -22.63 -19.68
CA GLY A 419 -26.17 -23.74 -18.96
C GLY A 419 -25.22 -24.91 -18.68
N GLY A 420 -25.72 -26.13 -18.59
CA GLY A 420 -24.86 -27.33 -18.55
C GLY A 420 -23.98 -27.48 -17.31
N GLY A 421 -24.35 -26.89 -16.15
CA GLY A 421 -23.60 -27.03 -14.90
C GLY A 421 -22.43 -26.04 -14.76
N MET A 422 -22.33 -25.02 -15.59
CA MET A 422 -21.36 -23.93 -15.43
C MET A 422 -21.56 -23.21 -14.08
N PRO A 423 -20.48 -22.75 -13.43
CA PRO A 423 -20.58 -22.04 -12.16
C PRO A 423 -21.50 -20.81 -12.26
N SER A 424 -22.53 -20.76 -11.43
CA SER A 424 -23.40 -19.59 -11.32
C SER A 424 -22.82 -18.59 -10.33
N PRO A 425 -22.97 -17.29 -10.59
CA PRO A 425 -22.56 -16.26 -9.64
C PRO A 425 -23.31 -16.40 -8.31
N ILE A 426 -22.57 -16.22 -7.19
CA ILE A 426 -23.18 -16.25 -5.84
C ILE A 426 -24.11 -15.06 -5.57
N VAL A 427 -24.11 -14.07 -6.45
CA VAL A 427 -25.04 -12.93 -6.47
C VAL A 427 -25.36 -12.57 -7.91
N GLU A 428 -26.57 -12.12 -8.18
CA GLU A 428 -26.89 -11.54 -9.48
C GLU A 428 -26.17 -10.17 -9.57
N VAL A 429 -25.28 -10.03 -10.58
CA VAL A 429 -24.34 -8.92 -10.66
C VAL A 429 -25.05 -7.58 -10.86
N THR A 430 -25.98 -7.49 -11.77
CA THR A 430 -26.67 -6.22 -12.14
C THR A 430 -27.61 -5.77 -11.02
N ALA A 431 -28.42 -6.66 -10.48
CA ALA A 431 -29.36 -6.34 -9.40
C ALA A 431 -28.62 -5.92 -8.13
N SER A 432 -27.55 -6.64 -7.74
CA SER A 432 -26.76 -6.29 -6.56
C SER A 432 -26.08 -4.92 -6.67
N MET A 433 -25.59 -4.57 -7.86
CA MET A 433 -25.05 -3.23 -8.14
C MET A 433 -26.12 -2.13 -8.02
N GLN A 434 -27.31 -2.38 -8.56
CA GLN A 434 -28.40 -1.42 -8.51
C GLN A 434 -28.92 -1.24 -7.07
N GLU A 435 -29.04 -2.31 -6.34
CA GLU A 435 -29.42 -2.27 -4.92
C GLU A 435 -28.39 -1.47 -4.09
N ALA A 436 -27.10 -1.80 -4.23
CA ALA A 436 -26.02 -1.08 -3.57
C ALA A 436 -26.03 0.41 -3.89
N LYS A 437 -26.23 0.76 -5.16
CA LYS A 437 -26.36 2.15 -5.60
C LYS A 437 -27.52 2.85 -4.89
N ASN A 438 -28.70 2.22 -4.84
CA ASN A 438 -29.88 2.78 -4.18
C ASN A 438 -29.63 3.01 -2.68
N ARG A 439 -29.07 2.02 -1.98
CA ARG A 439 -28.74 2.12 -0.54
C ARG A 439 -27.76 3.25 -0.27
N ILE A 440 -26.66 3.36 -1.02
CA ILE A 440 -25.67 4.43 -0.82
C ILE A 440 -26.26 5.82 -1.16
N TRP A 441 -27.07 5.93 -2.22
CA TRP A 441 -27.70 7.20 -2.55
C TRP A 441 -28.75 7.64 -1.55
N SER A 442 -29.47 6.73 -0.89
CA SER A 442 -30.39 7.08 0.19
C SER A 442 -29.66 7.77 1.33
N ILE A 443 -28.49 7.23 1.76
CA ILE A 443 -27.65 7.82 2.78
C ILE A 443 -27.09 9.17 2.35
N ARG A 444 -26.61 9.29 1.12
CA ARG A 444 -26.07 10.56 0.60
C ARG A 444 -27.10 11.69 0.53
N ARG A 445 -28.37 11.34 0.48
CA ARG A 445 -29.48 12.31 0.50
C ARG A 445 -30.00 12.61 1.92
N SER A 446 -29.51 11.91 2.92
CA SER A 446 -29.94 12.13 4.32
C SER A 446 -29.41 13.46 4.88
N ALA A 447 -30.13 13.99 5.87
CA ALA A 447 -29.77 15.25 6.51
C ALA A 447 -28.36 15.17 7.16
N GLY A 448 -27.56 16.20 6.97
CA GLY A 448 -26.22 16.33 7.55
C GLY A 448 -25.11 15.62 6.78
N PHE A 449 -25.41 14.84 5.72
CA PHE A 449 -24.37 14.16 4.92
C PHE A 449 -23.36 15.14 4.35
N ASP A 450 -23.80 16.19 3.67
CA ASP A 450 -22.93 17.16 3.00
C ASP A 450 -21.99 17.87 3.99
N ARG A 451 -22.46 18.20 5.20
CA ARG A 451 -21.63 18.85 6.22
C ARG A 451 -20.44 17.98 6.62
N HIS A 452 -20.65 16.67 6.83
CA HIS A 452 -19.56 15.74 7.13
C HIS A 452 -18.65 15.54 5.92
N ALA A 453 -19.22 15.41 4.71
CA ALA A 453 -18.47 15.26 3.46
C ALA A 453 -17.53 16.45 3.19
N ASP A 454 -17.99 17.69 3.45
CA ASP A 454 -17.16 18.89 3.29
C ASP A 454 -16.00 18.93 4.29
N ALA A 455 -16.23 18.57 5.56
CA ALA A 455 -15.18 18.50 6.57
C ALA A 455 -14.10 17.45 6.18
N ILE A 456 -14.53 16.27 5.71
CA ILE A 456 -13.62 15.20 5.24
C ILE A 456 -12.84 15.67 4.00
N GLN A 457 -13.51 16.32 3.05
CA GLN A 457 -12.87 16.87 1.85
C GLN A 457 -11.84 17.94 2.21
N GLN A 458 -12.17 18.83 3.15
CA GLN A 458 -11.26 19.86 3.62
C GLN A 458 -10.00 19.27 4.25
N LYS A 459 -10.15 18.22 5.07
CA LYS A 459 -9.03 17.56 5.76
C LYS A 459 -8.19 16.70 4.80
N HIS A 460 -8.81 15.90 3.95
CA HIS A 460 -8.16 14.82 3.20
C HIS A 460 -8.15 15.00 1.67
N GLY A 461 -8.90 15.95 1.16
CA GLY A 461 -9.03 16.17 -0.29
C GLY A 461 -7.74 16.65 -0.96
N SER A 462 -7.51 16.20 -2.19
CA SER A 462 -6.44 16.75 -3.02
C SER A 462 -6.74 18.20 -3.41
N ARG A 463 -5.73 19.07 -3.40
CA ARG A 463 -5.84 20.47 -3.83
C ARG A 463 -5.65 20.65 -5.34
N LYS A 464 -5.20 19.62 -6.07
CA LYS A 464 -4.93 19.70 -7.52
C LYS A 464 -6.18 20.04 -8.37
N ALA A 465 -7.34 19.52 -7.99
CA ALA A 465 -8.59 19.72 -8.73
C ALA A 465 -9.41 20.96 -8.28
N GLY A 466 -8.87 21.74 -7.34
CA GLY A 466 -9.63 22.75 -6.62
C GLY A 466 -10.59 22.11 -5.61
N MET A 467 -11.00 22.89 -4.59
CA MET A 467 -12.01 22.46 -3.61
C MET A 467 -13.37 23.00 -4.04
N LYS A 468 -14.30 22.11 -4.41
CA LYS A 468 -15.71 22.44 -4.61
C LYS A 468 -16.48 21.87 -3.44
N PRO A 469 -17.42 22.61 -2.82
CA PRO A 469 -18.30 22.10 -1.80
C PRO A 469 -19.06 20.86 -2.28
N SER A 470 -19.22 19.84 -1.41
CA SER A 470 -20.10 18.70 -1.67
C SER A 470 -21.52 19.22 -1.78
N GLY A 471 -22.27 18.79 -2.78
CA GLY A 471 -23.67 19.24 -2.98
C GLY A 471 -23.86 20.46 -3.89
N SER A 472 -22.81 21.11 -4.38
CA SER A 472 -22.96 22.15 -5.39
C SER A 472 -23.52 21.55 -6.70
N ARG A 473 -24.85 21.63 -6.89
CA ARG A 473 -25.48 21.27 -8.15
C ARG A 473 -24.95 22.18 -9.25
N PRO A 474 -24.60 21.66 -10.43
CA PRO A 474 -24.30 22.50 -11.57
C PRO A 474 -25.57 23.30 -11.91
N THR A 475 -25.49 24.61 -11.81
CA THR A 475 -26.58 25.49 -12.28
C THR A 475 -26.79 25.23 -13.77
N SER A 476 -28.07 25.14 -14.19
CA SER A 476 -28.52 24.68 -15.51
C SER A 476 -27.93 25.44 -16.72
N ARG A 477 -27.24 26.53 -16.52
CA ARG A 477 -26.64 27.36 -17.59
C ARG A 477 -25.31 26.81 -18.18
N ARG A 478 -24.68 25.82 -17.61
CA ARG A 478 -23.41 25.21 -18.11
C ARG A 478 -23.60 23.92 -18.92
N ARG A 479 -24.80 23.43 -19.08
CA ARG A 479 -25.10 22.18 -19.79
C ARG A 479 -24.89 22.22 -21.32
N ARG A 480 -24.73 23.39 -21.91
CA ARG A 480 -24.63 23.56 -23.38
C ARG A 480 -23.21 23.59 -23.97
N LYS A 481 -22.14 23.50 -23.17
CA LYS A 481 -20.74 23.49 -23.68
C LYS A 481 -19.92 22.23 -23.37
N ALA A 482 -20.56 21.18 -22.82
CA ALA A 482 -19.86 19.93 -22.46
C ALA A 482 -20.06 18.78 -23.47
N SER A 483 -20.54 19.06 -24.68
CA SER A 483 -20.95 18.02 -25.63
C SER A 483 -19.88 17.67 -26.69
N GLN A 484 -18.60 17.98 -26.47
CA GLN A 484 -17.53 17.56 -27.39
C GLN A 484 -16.22 17.32 -26.69
N THR A 485 -16.21 16.60 -25.57
CA THR A 485 -14.97 16.02 -25.03
C THR A 485 -15.04 14.52 -25.17
N ASP A 486 -14.07 13.96 -25.89
CA ASP A 486 -13.88 12.54 -26.12
C ASP A 486 -14.02 11.76 -24.79
N PRO A 487 -14.92 10.76 -24.70
CA PRO A 487 -15.09 9.94 -23.50
C PRO A 487 -13.78 9.33 -22.96
N ARG A 488 -12.78 9.14 -23.83
CA ARG A 488 -11.44 8.68 -23.50
C ARG A 488 -10.63 9.66 -22.68
N LEU A 489 -10.87 10.97 -22.80
CA LEU A 489 -10.18 12.01 -22.03
C LEU A 489 -10.77 12.16 -20.60
N GLN A 490 -12.05 11.89 -20.40
CA GLN A 490 -12.66 11.85 -19.07
C GLN A 490 -12.17 10.64 -18.24
N GLN A 491 -11.85 9.53 -18.87
CA GLN A 491 -11.29 8.35 -18.22
C GLN A 491 -9.84 8.59 -17.78
N LEU A 492 -9.07 9.39 -18.51
CA LEU A 492 -7.67 9.75 -18.19
C LEU A 492 -7.53 10.71 -17.00
N SER A 493 -8.55 11.55 -16.72
CA SER A 493 -8.49 12.50 -15.57
C SER A 493 -8.72 11.84 -14.22
N PHE A 494 -9.09 10.56 -14.17
CA PHE A 494 -9.38 9.80 -12.94
C PHE A 494 -8.49 8.57 -12.73
N ASP A 495 -7.64 8.25 -13.70
CA ASP A 495 -6.55 7.29 -13.54
C ASP A 495 -5.31 7.91 -12.87
N LEU A 496 -5.45 9.15 -12.35
CA LEU A 496 -4.46 9.89 -11.55
C LEU A 496 -4.75 9.79 -10.06
#